data_f7ebd2573fb55e034cabb44f766d02e5
#
_entry.id   f7ebd2573fb55e034cabb44f766d02e5
#
_cell.length_a   1.000
_cell.length_b   1.000
_cell.length_c   1.000
_cell.angle_alpha   90.00
_cell.angle_beta   90.00
_cell.angle_gamma   90.00
#
_symmetry.space_group_name_H-M   'P 1'
#
loop_
_entity.id
_entity.type
_entity.pdbx_description
1 polymer ?
#
loop_
_entity_poly.entity_id
_entity_poly.type
_entity_poly.pdbx_seq_one_letter_code
_entity_poly.pdbx_strand_id
1 'polypeptide(L)'
;MALRKEVHIFCIAKRVAVNGVNSNTSGRMRQKMAKILCVCISKERKTCSQNIHECEADLQGLVGDVHYGMGGRKQVSLLPYEKVKEYFEQSEEEFRCGRFGENLLVEGIDWNSIAEGNRFRCGDVLLEAVRIGAGGPASDAYKGEKVCTPMEPWFVFCQILEAGRLREGEIILQQR
;
A
#
# COMPACT_ATOMS: atom_id res chain seq x y z
N MET A 1 -6.15 24.83 25.64
CA MET A 1 -5.87 25.41 24.31
C MET A 1 -4.93 24.45 23.58
N ALA A 2 -5.47 23.51 22.81
CA ALA A 2 -4.69 22.50 22.11
C ALA A 2 -4.35 22.99 20.71
N LEU A 3 -3.05 23.21 20.48
CA LEU A 3 -2.52 23.53 19.15
C LEU A 3 -2.67 22.28 18.25
N ARG A 4 -3.50 22.39 17.22
CA ARG A 4 -3.54 21.43 16.13
C ARG A 4 -2.19 21.48 15.39
N LYS A 5 -1.40 20.41 15.55
CA LYS A 5 -0.24 20.19 14.69
C LYS A 5 -0.74 19.76 13.31
N GLU A 6 -0.63 20.66 12.34
CA GLU A 6 -0.80 20.27 10.93
C GLU A 6 0.37 19.37 10.53
N VAL A 7 0.02 18.13 10.19
CA VAL A 7 0.98 17.17 9.65
C VAL A 7 1.28 17.60 8.20
N HIS A 8 2.38 18.34 8.00
CA HIS A 8 2.88 18.64 6.67
C HIS A 8 3.54 17.39 6.10
N ILE A 9 2.77 16.64 5.33
CA ILE A 9 3.34 15.62 4.45
C ILE A 9 4.01 16.36 3.29
N PHE A 10 5.33 16.50 3.36
CA PHE A 10 6.13 16.97 2.22
C PHE A 10 6.13 15.87 1.14
N CYS A 11 5.03 15.78 0.41
CA CYS A 11 5.01 15.09 -0.86
C CYS A 11 5.46 16.10 -1.92
N ILE A 12 6.68 15.96 -2.41
CA ILE A 12 7.18 16.77 -3.54
C ILE A 12 6.42 16.28 -4.79
N ALA A 13 5.18 16.72 -4.94
CA ALA A 13 4.46 16.59 -6.18
C ALA A 13 5.02 17.62 -7.18
N LYS A 14 5.91 17.19 -8.07
CA LYS A 14 6.19 17.96 -9.30
C LYS A 14 4.87 18.06 -10.07
N ARG A 15 4.28 19.26 -10.07
CA ARG A 15 3.13 19.59 -10.91
C ARG A 15 3.52 19.42 -12.39
N VAL A 16 3.00 18.37 -13.01
CA VAL A 16 2.89 18.34 -14.46
C VAL A 16 1.58 19.05 -14.80
N ALA A 17 1.71 20.25 -15.37
CA ALA A 17 0.58 21.00 -15.90
C ALA A 17 0.09 20.28 -17.16
N VAL A 18 -1.11 19.73 -17.11
CA VAL A 18 -1.84 19.28 -18.29
C VAL A 18 -2.89 20.36 -18.60
N ASN A 19 -2.62 21.14 -19.63
CA ASN A 19 -3.55 22.12 -20.19
C ASN A 19 -4.76 21.43 -20.83
N GLY A 20 -5.91 21.93 -20.46
CA GLY A 20 -7.17 22.09 -21.13
C GLY A 20 -7.72 20.99 -22.03
N VAL A 21 -8.93 20.48 -21.68
CA VAL A 21 -9.99 20.20 -22.66
C VAL A 21 -11.36 20.41 -22.00
N ASN A 22 -12.15 21.21 -22.68
CA ASN A 22 -13.56 21.54 -22.64
C ASN A 22 -14.56 20.72 -21.82
N SER A 23 -15.46 21.50 -21.22
CA SER A 23 -16.78 21.14 -20.70
C SER A 23 -17.69 20.45 -21.75
N ASN A 24 -18.18 19.25 -21.41
CA ASN A 24 -19.61 18.95 -21.46
C ASN A 24 -19.93 17.53 -20.97
N THR A 25 -21.08 17.43 -20.30
CA THR A 25 -21.96 16.28 -20.11
C THR A 25 -21.66 15.32 -18.95
N SER A 26 -22.72 15.25 -18.13
CA SER A 26 -23.16 14.12 -17.27
C SER A 26 -22.25 13.68 -16.14
N GLY A 27 -22.82 13.69 -14.94
CA GLY A 27 -22.28 13.28 -13.65
C GLY A 27 -21.55 11.95 -13.60
N ARG A 28 -20.40 11.87 -14.24
CA ARG A 28 -19.37 10.89 -13.92
C ARG A 28 -18.71 11.37 -12.64
N MET A 29 -19.08 10.75 -11.52
CA MET A 29 -18.24 10.81 -10.33
C MET A 29 -16.80 10.62 -10.82
N ARG A 30 -15.93 11.60 -10.55
CA ARG A 30 -14.49 11.46 -10.76
C ARG A 30 -14.06 10.28 -9.89
N GLN A 31 -13.89 9.13 -10.50
CA GLN A 31 -13.31 7.99 -9.84
C GLN A 31 -11.93 8.45 -9.37
N LYS A 32 -11.77 8.56 -8.05
CA LYS A 32 -10.48 8.95 -7.46
C LYS A 32 -9.49 7.88 -7.93
N MET A 33 -8.48 8.30 -8.70
CA MET A 33 -7.49 7.36 -9.20
C MET A 33 -6.67 6.88 -8.01
N ALA A 34 -6.67 5.59 -7.78
CA ALA A 34 -5.87 5.01 -6.72
C ALA A 34 -4.38 5.09 -7.07
N LYS A 35 -3.54 5.24 -6.03
CA LYS A 35 -2.12 5.55 -6.19
C LYS A 35 -1.28 4.85 -5.12
N ILE A 36 -0.12 4.36 -5.51
CA ILE A 36 0.91 3.86 -4.59
C ILE A 36 1.61 5.05 -3.94
N LEU A 37 1.55 5.15 -2.61
CA LEU A 37 2.22 6.20 -1.84
C LEU A 37 3.61 5.78 -1.38
N CYS A 38 3.81 4.50 -1.05
CA CYS A 38 5.09 3.96 -0.62
C CYS A 38 5.28 2.56 -1.17
N VAL A 39 6.52 2.23 -1.51
CA VAL A 39 6.97 0.87 -1.84
C VAL A 39 7.97 0.42 -0.79
N CYS A 40 7.62 -0.58 -0.01
CA CYS A 40 8.37 -1.00 1.16
C CYS A 40 8.79 -2.47 1.07
N ILE A 41 9.96 -2.78 1.61
CA ILE A 41 10.44 -4.15 1.82
C ILE A 41 10.95 -4.34 3.24
N SER A 42 10.82 -5.57 3.74
CA SER A 42 11.45 -6.00 4.99
C SER A 42 12.76 -6.73 4.68
N LYS A 43 13.83 -6.36 5.37
CA LYS A 43 15.13 -7.08 5.28
C LYS A 43 15.19 -8.27 6.21
N GLU A 44 14.38 -8.25 7.26
CA GLU A 44 14.35 -9.29 8.28
C GLU A 44 12.88 -9.56 8.67
N ARG A 45 12.61 -10.80 9.06
CA ARG A 45 11.27 -11.18 9.56
C ARG A 45 10.93 -10.45 10.85
N LYS A 46 9.67 -10.09 11.03
CA LYS A 46 9.15 -9.43 12.23
C LYS A 46 9.84 -8.08 12.51
N THR A 47 10.11 -7.34 11.46
CA THR A 47 10.55 -5.94 11.54
C THR A 47 9.63 -5.06 10.71
N CYS A 48 9.62 -3.76 11.01
CA CYS A 48 8.97 -2.78 10.13
C CYS A 48 9.63 -2.82 8.75
N SER A 49 8.84 -2.62 7.71
CA SER A 49 9.35 -2.47 6.35
C SER A 49 10.00 -1.10 6.16
N GLN A 50 10.90 -1.00 5.23
CA GLN A 50 11.57 0.23 4.86
C GLN A 50 11.09 0.70 3.49
N ASN A 51 10.74 1.98 3.37
CA ASN A 51 10.39 2.56 2.07
C ASN A 51 11.65 2.64 1.20
N ILE A 52 11.60 2.04 0.02
CA ILE A 52 12.68 2.01 -0.97
C ILE A 52 12.30 2.70 -2.27
N HIS A 53 11.07 3.31 -2.31
CA HIS A 53 10.48 4.08 -3.39
C HIS A 53 10.17 3.30 -4.67
N GLU A 54 10.98 2.30 -5.05
CA GLU A 54 10.73 1.40 -6.17
C GLU A 54 11.29 0.00 -5.89
N CYS A 55 10.66 -1.03 -6.48
CA CYS A 55 11.08 -2.41 -6.33
C CYS A 55 10.79 -3.21 -7.59
N GLU A 56 11.69 -4.09 -7.98
CA GLU A 56 11.39 -5.13 -8.95
C GLU A 56 10.50 -6.20 -8.31
N ALA A 57 9.48 -6.60 -9.06
CA ALA A 57 8.51 -7.61 -8.68
C ALA A 57 8.48 -8.71 -9.74
N ASP A 58 8.65 -9.95 -9.32
CA ASP A 58 8.53 -11.11 -10.18
C ASP A 58 7.64 -12.19 -9.56
N LEU A 59 7.50 -13.33 -10.24
CA LEU A 59 6.62 -14.41 -9.78
C LEU A 59 7.07 -15.05 -8.44
N GLN A 60 8.23 -14.69 -7.93
CA GLN A 60 8.73 -15.14 -6.63
C GLN A 60 8.48 -14.12 -5.50
N GLY A 61 8.11 -12.88 -5.84
CA GLY A 61 7.85 -11.81 -4.86
C GLY A 61 8.53 -10.49 -5.19
N LEU A 62 8.73 -9.67 -4.16
CA LEU A 62 9.48 -8.42 -4.26
C LEU A 62 10.97 -8.67 -4.08
N VAL A 63 11.78 -8.30 -5.06
CA VAL A 63 13.23 -8.53 -5.03
C VAL A 63 13.87 -7.81 -3.85
N GLY A 64 14.55 -8.58 -3.01
CA GLY A 64 15.21 -8.08 -1.81
C GLY A 64 14.34 -8.02 -0.56
N ASP A 65 13.05 -8.38 -0.64
CA ASP A 65 12.22 -8.61 0.54
C ASP A 65 12.57 -9.96 1.20
N VAL A 66 12.44 -10.03 2.52
CA VAL A 66 12.71 -11.25 3.30
C VAL A 66 11.84 -12.44 2.93
N HIS A 67 10.68 -12.19 2.29
CA HIS A 67 9.76 -13.23 1.84
C HIS A 67 9.96 -13.64 0.37
N TYR A 68 10.91 -13.01 -0.33
CA TYR A 68 11.23 -13.34 -1.72
C TYR A 68 11.67 -14.81 -1.86
N GLY A 69 11.10 -15.51 -2.83
CA GLY A 69 11.43 -16.90 -3.14
C GLY A 69 10.98 -17.93 -2.10
N MET A 70 10.22 -17.54 -1.08
CA MET A 70 9.79 -18.46 -0.01
C MET A 70 8.63 -19.37 -0.42
N GLY A 71 8.11 -19.19 -1.62
CA GLY A 71 6.90 -19.85 -2.09
C GLY A 71 5.62 -19.29 -1.44
N GLY A 72 4.48 -19.73 -1.94
CA GLY A 72 3.18 -19.27 -1.46
C GLY A 72 2.64 -18.09 -2.25
N ARG A 73 1.38 -17.75 -1.96
CA ARG A 73 0.61 -16.77 -2.73
C ARG A 73 0.59 -15.37 -2.10
N LYS A 74 1.06 -15.20 -0.88
CA LYS A 74 1.10 -13.92 -0.18
C LYS A 74 2.46 -13.24 -0.40
N GLN A 75 2.67 -12.73 -1.61
CA GLN A 75 3.95 -12.19 -2.05
C GLN A 75 4.06 -10.68 -1.85
N VAL A 76 2.93 -9.99 -1.89
CA VAL A 76 2.85 -8.53 -1.73
C VAL A 76 1.67 -8.19 -0.83
N SER A 77 1.88 -7.32 0.13
CA SER A 77 0.82 -6.81 1.00
C SER A 77 0.48 -5.36 0.67
N LEU A 78 -0.81 -5.07 0.50
CA LEU A 78 -1.35 -3.73 0.31
C LEU A 78 -2.05 -3.27 1.58
N LEU A 79 -1.90 -1.99 1.93
CA LEU A 79 -2.55 -1.38 3.08
C LEU A 79 -3.18 -0.02 2.69
N PRO A 80 -4.42 0.30 3.12
CA PRO A 80 -5.06 1.56 2.81
C PRO A 80 -4.43 2.71 3.60
N TYR A 81 -3.97 3.74 2.89
CA TYR A 81 -3.44 4.95 3.50
C TYR A 81 -4.47 5.64 4.42
N GLU A 82 -5.74 5.63 4.03
CA GLU A 82 -6.82 6.23 4.79
C GLU A 82 -6.90 5.66 6.23
N LYS A 83 -6.69 4.35 6.39
CA LYS A 83 -6.68 3.69 7.70
C LYS A 83 -5.40 3.94 8.48
N VAL A 84 -4.28 3.96 7.79
CA VAL A 84 -2.99 4.32 8.38
C VAL A 84 -3.01 5.77 8.88
N LYS A 85 -3.57 6.68 8.10
CA LYS A 85 -3.75 8.08 8.47
C LYS A 85 -4.61 8.22 9.72
N GLU A 86 -5.79 7.56 9.77
CA GLU A 86 -6.67 7.55 10.95
C GLU A 86 -5.91 7.11 12.22
N TYR A 87 -5.05 6.09 12.10
CA TYR A 87 -4.23 5.62 13.23
C TYR A 87 -3.26 6.69 13.73
N PHE A 88 -2.49 7.31 12.83
CA PHE A 88 -1.49 8.31 13.21
C PHE A 88 -2.14 9.62 13.71
N GLU A 89 -3.34 9.97 13.27
CA GLU A 89 -4.10 11.10 13.80
C GLU A 89 -4.56 10.88 15.26
N GLN A 90 -4.69 9.62 15.69
CA GLN A 90 -5.10 9.24 17.05
C GLN A 90 -3.92 8.83 17.94
N SER A 91 -2.74 8.66 17.38
CA SER A 91 -1.52 8.27 18.09
C SER A 91 -0.59 9.47 18.30
N GLU A 92 0.37 9.32 19.21
CA GLU A 92 1.47 10.27 19.38
C GLU A 92 2.66 9.94 18.46
N GLU A 93 2.57 8.85 17.68
CA GLU A 93 3.62 8.42 16.77
C GLU A 93 3.68 9.32 15.53
N GLU A 94 4.89 9.51 15.00
CA GLU A 94 5.08 10.16 13.69
C GLU A 94 4.80 9.17 12.57
N PHE A 95 4.13 9.66 11.51
CA PHE A 95 3.85 8.86 10.32
C PHE A 95 5.15 8.37 9.67
N ARG A 96 5.18 7.05 9.37
CA ARG A 96 6.23 6.45 8.53
C ARG A 96 5.67 5.31 7.70
N CYS A 97 6.09 5.20 6.45
CA CYS A 97 5.81 4.04 5.61
C CYS A 97 6.47 2.78 6.18
N GLY A 98 5.84 1.64 5.97
CA GLY A 98 6.37 0.35 6.43
C GLY A 98 6.15 0.06 7.92
N ARG A 99 5.49 0.96 8.66
CA ARG A 99 5.29 0.86 10.11
C ARG A 99 4.55 -0.43 10.51
N PHE A 100 3.64 -0.88 9.68
CA PHE A 100 2.81 -2.07 9.92
C PHE A 100 3.33 -3.32 9.16
N GLY A 101 4.46 -3.22 8.47
CA GLY A 101 5.03 -4.29 7.67
C GLY A 101 4.41 -4.43 6.28
N GLU A 102 3.68 -3.41 5.83
CA GLU A 102 3.13 -3.36 4.48
C GLU A 102 4.23 -3.24 3.42
N ASN A 103 3.96 -3.80 2.23
CA ASN A 103 4.80 -3.59 1.05
C ASN A 103 4.33 -2.36 0.26
N LEU A 104 3.02 -2.22 0.04
CA LEU A 104 2.45 -1.08 -0.68
C LEU A 104 1.47 -0.34 0.21
N LEU A 105 1.74 0.94 0.45
CA LEU A 105 0.76 1.86 1.02
C LEU A 105 0.02 2.52 -0.13
N VAL A 106 -1.30 2.38 -0.18
CA VAL A 106 -2.12 2.79 -1.32
C VAL A 106 -3.25 3.70 -0.89
N GLU A 107 -3.47 4.81 -1.59
CA GLU A 107 -4.63 5.68 -1.40
C GLU A 107 -5.66 5.51 -2.52
N GLY A 108 -6.93 5.75 -2.20
CA GLY A 108 -8.02 5.95 -3.17
C GLY A 108 -8.65 4.69 -3.73
N ILE A 109 -8.30 3.49 -3.25
CA ILE A 109 -9.03 2.26 -3.56
C ILE A 109 -10.30 2.20 -2.70
N ASP A 110 -11.39 1.69 -3.28
CA ASP A 110 -12.57 1.30 -2.51
C ASP A 110 -12.35 -0.06 -1.84
N TRP A 111 -11.76 -0.04 -0.66
CA TRP A 111 -11.40 -1.23 0.09
C TRP A 111 -12.59 -2.12 0.47
N ASN A 112 -13.81 -1.55 0.57
CA ASN A 112 -15.01 -2.32 0.86
C ASN A 112 -15.47 -3.18 -0.32
N SER A 113 -15.01 -2.87 -1.53
CA SER A 113 -15.35 -3.60 -2.74
C SER A 113 -14.34 -4.70 -3.11
N ILE A 114 -13.24 -4.83 -2.32
CA ILE A 114 -12.20 -5.81 -2.62
C ILE A 114 -12.65 -7.20 -2.17
N ALA A 115 -12.44 -8.17 -3.06
CA ALA A 115 -12.62 -9.60 -2.80
C ALA A 115 -11.39 -10.38 -3.27
N GLU A 116 -11.23 -11.60 -2.75
CA GLU A 116 -10.23 -12.54 -3.28
C GLU A 116 -10.49 -12.78 -4.78
N GLY A 117 -9.43 -12.82 -5.57
CA GLY A 117 -9.47 -12.86 -7.03
C GLY A 117 -9.51 -11.50 -7.71
N ASN A 118 -9.78 -10.39 -7.00
CA ASN A 118 -9.65 -9.07 -7.62
C ASN A 118 -8.20 -8.81 -8.03
N ARG A 119 -8.04 -8.11 -9.13
CA ARG A 119 -6.74 -7.81 -9.70
C ARG A 119 -6.41 -6.33 -9.60
N PHE A 120 -5.13 -6.04 -9.50
CA PHE A 120 -4.61 -4.67 -9.42
C PHE A 120 -3.49 -4.52 -10.43
N ARG A 121 -3.67 -3.63 -11.41
CA ARG A 121 -2.64 -3.28 -12.38
C ARG A 121 -1.86 -2.06 -11.88
N CYS A 122 -0.56 -2.21 -11.73
CA CYS A 122 0.40 -1.18 -11.36
C CYS A 122 1.48 -1.13 -12.44
N GLY A 123 1.34 -0.25 -13.43
CA GLY A 123 2.20 -0.28 -14.62
C GLY A 123 2.20 -1.65 -15.27
N ASP A 124 3.39 -2.27 -15.38
CA ASP A 124 3.56 -3.61 -15.95
C ASP A 124 3.19 -4.73 -14.97
N VAL A 125 3.18 -4.45 -13.66
CA VAL A 125 2.89 -5.47 -12.64
C VAL A 125 1.40 -5.73 -12.55
N LEU A 126 1.02 -7.01 -12.56
CA LEU A 126 -0.34 -7.46 -12.25
C LEU A 126 -0.34 -8.25 -10.96
N LEU A 127 -1.10 -7.77 -10.00
CA LEU A 127 -1.33 -8.41 -8.71
C LEU A 127 -2.73 -9.04 -8.68
N GLU A 128 -2.90 -10.14 -7.93
CA GLU A 128 -4.21 -10.73 -7.65
C GLU A 128 -4.36 -10.92 -6.14
N ALA A 129 -5.46 -10.41 -5.58
CA ALA A 129 -5.80 -10.59 -4.17
C ALA A 129 -6.03 -12.07 -3.86
N VAL A 130 -5.30 -12.60 -2.90
CA VAL A 130 -5.39 -13.99 -2.48
C VAL A 130 -5.87 -14.15 -1.05
N ARG A 131 -5.88 -13.06 -0.28
CA ARG A 131 -6.43 -13.01 1.07
C ARG A 131 -6.70 -11.58 1.50
N ILE A 132 -7.79 -11.41 2.23
CA ILE A 132 -8.17 -10.13 2.86
C ILE A 132 -8.22 -10.34 4.37
N GLY A 133 -7.72 -9.34 5.10
CA GLY A 133 -7.68 -9.38 6.55
C GLY A 133 -6.51 -10.20 7.12
N ALA A 134 -6.59 -10.47 8.41
CA ALA A 134 -5.50 -10.98 9.24
C ALA A 134 -4.64 -12.04 8.58
N GLY A 135 -3.37 -11.75 8.46
CA GLY A 135 -2.37 -12.62 7.83
C GLY A 135 -1.91 -13.79 8.67
N GLY A 136 -2.18 -13.80 9.94
CA GLY A 136 -1.70 -14.79 10.90
C GLY A 136 -2.00 -14.34 12.33
N PRO A 137 -1.68 -15.12 13.36
CA PRO A 137 -1.81 -14.68 14.72
C PRO A 137 -0.99 -13.40 14.91
N ALA A 138 -1.64 -12.37 15.49
CA ALA A 138 -0.96 -11.16 15.89
C ALA A 138 0.26 -11.54 16.73
N SER A 139 1.45 -11.31 16.22
CA SER A 139 2.62 -11.48 17.06
C SER A 139 2.88 -10.16 17.75
N ASP A 140 2.65 -10.11 19.06
CA ASP A 140 2.73 -8.91 19.90
C ASP A 140 4.13 -8.26 19.94
N ALA A 141 5.09 -8.80 19.22
CA ALA A 141 6.45 -8.28 19.23
C ALA A 141 7.17 -8.49 17.89
N TYR A 142 7.29 -7.41 17.15
CA TYR A 142 8.35 -7.27 16.16
C TYR A 142 9.58 -6.74 16.88
N LYS A 143 10.59 -7.61 17.17
CA LYS A 143 11.92 -7.28 17.76
C LYS A 143 11.89 -6.09 18.75
N GLY A 144 10.99 -6.15 19.75
CA GLY A 144 10.90 -5.14 20.82
C GLY A 144 10.04 -3.92 20.51
N GLU A 145 9.58 -3.71 19.32
CA GLU A 145 8.51 -2.75 19.03
C GLU A 145 7.17 -3.47 19.15
N LYS A 146 6.26 -2.92 19.97
CA LYS A 146 4.87 -3.38 20.00
C LYS A 146 4.23 -3.01 18.66
N VAL A 147 4.24 -3.93 17.72
CA VAL A 147 3.39 -3.82 16.54
C VAL A 147 2.02 -4.35 16.92
N CYS A 148 1.28 -3.55 17.69
CA CYS A 148 -0.17 -3.71 17.70
C CYS A 148 -0.61 -3.55 16.25
N THR A 149 -1.30 -4.54 15.72
CA THR A 149 -1.76 -4.52 14.33
C THR A 149 -3.24 -4.12 14.25
N PRO A 150 -3.61 -2.85 14.59
CA PRO A 150 -4.96 -2.36 14.33
C PRO A 150 -5.26 -2.39 12.82
N MET A 151 -4.22 -2.62 12.00
CA MET A 151 -4.30 -2.68 10.55
C MET A 151 -4.60 -4.08 10.00
N GLU A 152 -4.57 -5.14 10.82
CA GLU A 152 -4.82 -6.52 10.34
C GLU A 152 -6.06 -6.70 9.46
N PRO A 153 -7.22 -6.14 9.81
CA PRO A 153 -8.42 -6.31 8.99
C PRO A 153 -8.31 -5.67 7.60
N TRP A 154 -7.38 -4.72 7.42
CA TRP A 154 -7.25 -3.90 6.24
C TRP A 154 -6.17 -4.37 5.27
N PHE A 155 -5.37 -5.38 5.64
CA PHE A 155 -4.40 -5.94 4.73
C PHE A 155 -5.07 -6.69 3.56
N VAL A 156 -4.56 -6.44 2.36
CA VAL A 156 -4.83 -7.26 1.18
C VAL A 156 -3.54 -7.91 0.74
N PHE A 157 -3.48 -9.24 0.83
CA PHE A 157 -2.33 -10.01 0.38
C PHE A 157 -2.55 -10.44 -1.06
N CYS A 158 -1.54 -10.22 -1.89
CA CYS A 158 -1.57 -10.50 -3.31
C CYS A 158 -0.47 -11.48 -3.73
N GLN A 159 -0.76 -12.23 -4.78
CA GLN A 159 0.25 -12.89 -5.61
C GLN A 159 0.56 -12.02 -6.83
N ILE A 160 1.76 -12.16 -7.37
CA ILE A 160 2.18 -11.50 -8.60
C ILE A 160 1.85 -12.42 -9.77
N LEU A 161 1.07 -11.92 -10.73
CA LEU A 161 0.72 -12.64 -11.97
C LEU A 161 1.60 -12.22 -13.14
N GLU A 162 2.01 -10.96 -13.17
CA GLU A 162 2.90 -10.41 -14.21
C GLU A 162 4.00 -9.59 -13.54
N ALA A 163 5.23 -9.87 -13.95
CA ALA A 163 6.43 -9.23 -13.43
C ALA A 163 6.61 -7.82 -13.99
N GLY A 164 7.33 -6.99 -13.23
CA GLY A 164 7.65 -5.62 -13.64
C GLY A 164 8.25 -4.84 -12.49
N ARG A 165 8.09 -3.52 -12.50
CA ARG A 165 8.61 -2.64 -11.47
C ARG A 165 7.49 -1.83 -10.82
N LEU A 166 7.39 -1.90 -9.51
CA LEU A 166 6.49 -1.09 -8.69
C LEU A 166 7.20 0.20 -8.29
N ARG A 167 6.49 1.33 -8.39
CA ARG A 167 7.04 2.65 -8.06
C ARG A 167 6.10 3.47 -7.21
N GLU A 168 6.67 4.23 -6.32
CA GLU A 168 5.96 5.29 -5.61
C GLU A 168 5.41 6.33 -6.61
N GLY A 169 4.18 6.74 -6.42
CA GLY A 169 3.49 7.66 -7.32
C GLY A 169 2.73 6.99 -8.46
N GLU A 170 2.91 5.70 -8.67
CA GLU A 170 2.26 4.97 -9.76
C GLU A 170 0.76 4.78 -9.52
N ILE A 171 0.00 4.85 -10.61
CA ILE A 171 -1.45 4.60 -10.57
C ILE A 171 -1.71 3.10 -10.43
N ILE A 172 -2.62 2.76 -9.54
CA ILE A 172 -3.11 1.40 -9.36
C ILE A 172 -4.56 1.30 -9.84
N LEU A 173 -4.82 0.37 -10.74
CA LEU A 173 -6.14 0.14 -11.34
C LEU A 173 -6.71 -1.18 -10.84
N GLN A 174 -7.82 -1.09 -10.09
CA GLN A 174 -8.56 -2.27 -9.69
C GLN A 174 -9.34 -2.82 -10.89
N GLN A 175 -9.15 -4.11 -11.14
CA GLN A 175 -9.87 -4.90 -12.15
C GLN A 175 -10.73 -5.95 -11.42
N ARG A 176 -11.95 -6.10 -11.85
CA ARG A 176 -12.91 -7.08 -11.30
C ARG A 176 -12.90 -8.36 -12.14
#